data_dda01c5698dcde9cb73f476a7bee583a
#
_entry.id   dda01c5698dcde9cb73f476a7bee583a
#
_cell.length_a   1.000
_cell.length_b   1.000
_cell.length_c   1.000
_cell.angle_alpha   90.00
_cell.angle_beta   90.00
_cell.angle_gamma   90.00
#
_symmetry.space_group_name_H-M   'P 1'
#
loop_
_entity.id
_entity.type
_entity.pdbx_description
1 polymer ?
#
loop_
_entity_poly.entity_id
_entity_poly.type
_entity_poly.pdbx_seq_one_letter_code
_entity_poly.pdbx_strand_id
1 'polypeptide(L)'
;MAGSELPGVVVNMNRGGPGLGDIGPAQGDYFQSTRGGGHGDYRMLVLAPGTAQEAYDLTIRAFDLAFAYRNPVMILGDAILGQMKEPITPQEKHAADPKEAADWRLDGAKGRKPRILKSLFLMNYWNGQ
;
A
#
# COMPACT_ATOMS: atom_id res chain seq x y z
N MET A 1 -0.53 -10.01 0.28
CA MET A 1 -1.13 -9.02 1.20
C MET A 1 -2.63 -8.85 0.91
N ALA A 2 -3.04 -8.51 -0.30
CA ALA A 2 -4.46 -8.29 -0.63
C ALA A 2 -5.36 -9.48 -0.25
N GLY A 3 -5.02 -10.70 -0.65
CA GLY A 3 -5.82 -11.90 -0.33
C GLY A 3 -5.94 -12.25 1.15
N SER A 4 -5.09 -11.70 2.01
CA SER A 4 -5.16 -11.84 3.47
C SER A 4 -5.72 -10.59 4.15
N GLU A 5 -6.15 -9.60 3.35
CA GLU A 5 -6.64 -8.30 3.84
C GLU A 5 -5.67 -7.62 4.82
N LEU A 6 -4.37 -7.74 4.52
CA LEU A 6 -3.31 -7.15 5.35
C LEU A 6 -2.96 -5.75 4.86
N PRO A 7 -2.99 -4.76 5.74
CA PRO A 7 -2.55 -3.41 5.41
C PRO A 7 -1.04 -3.40 5.14
N GLY A 8 -0.62 -2.50 4.29
CA GLY A 8 0.79 -2.26 4.03
C GLY A 8 0.96 -1.17 2.99
N VAL A 9 2.08 -0.50 3.04
CA VAL A 9 2.46 0.51 2.06
C VAL A 9 3.61 -0.04 1.21
N VAL A 10 3.43 0.01 -0.10
CA VAL A 10 4.44 -0.39 -1.08
C VAL A 10 4.88 0.87 -1.82
N VAL A 11 6.17 1.03 -2.01
CA VAL A 11 6.72 2.16 -2.77
C VAL A 11 7.33 1.62 -4.05
N ASN A 12 6.92 2.17 -5.19
CA ASN A 12 7.49 1.88 -6.50
C ASN A 12 8.00 3.20 -7.12
N MET A 13 9.32 3.30 -7.26
CA MET A 13 9.97 4.37 -8.02
C MET A 13 10.31 3.86 -9.41
N ASN A 14 9.42 4.17 -10.35
CA ASN A 14 9.47 3.66 -11.71
C ASN A 14 10.63 4.28 -12.50
N ARG A 15 11.29 3.48 -13.30
CA ARG A 15 12.38 3.87 -14.18
C ARG A 15 12.30 3.11 -15.50
N GLY A 16 13.11 3.50 -16.47
CA GLY A 16 13.15 2.81 -17.75
C GLY A 16 13.48 1.33 -17.61
N GLY A 17 12.70 0.49 -18.23
CA GLY A 17 12.82 -0.97 -18.27
C GLY A 17 12.70 -1.46 -19.71
N PRO A 18 12.68 -2.76 -19.95
CA PRO A 18 12.62 -3.91 -19.01
C PRO A 18 14.00 -4.33 -18.48
N GLY A 19 14.01 -5.35 -17.61
CA GLY A 19 15.21 -5.93 -17.02
C GLY A 19 15.94 -4.97 -16.10
N LEU A 20 17.25 -4.85 -16.27
CA LEU A 20 18.05 -3.91 -15.49
C LEU A 20 17.63 -2.45 -15.75
N GLY A 21 17.12 -2.17 -16.94
CA GLY A 21 16.64 -0.85 -17.32
C GLY A 21 17.72 0.22 -17.33
N ASP A 22 17.29 1.47 -17.25
CA ASP A 22 18.17 2.62 -17.11
C ASP A 22 17.78 3.47 -15.89
N ILE A 23 18.49 4.57 -15.64
CA ILE A 23 18.24 5.47 -14.53
C ILE A 23 17.23 6.59 -14.87
N GLY A 24 16.76 6.63 -16.12
CA GLY A 24 15.82 7.63 -16.58
C GLY A 24 14.41 7.41 -16.01
N PRO A 25 13.65 8.49 -15.84
CA PRO A 25 12.26 8.38 -15.39
C PRO A 25 11.41 7.68 -16.43
N ALA A 26 10.45 6.89 -15.99
CA ALA A 26 9.48 6.25 -16.85
C ALA A 26 8.17 6.04 -16.10
N GLN A 27 7.09 5.71 -16.83
CA GLN A 27 5.78 5.41 -16.30
C GLN A 27 5.27 4.04 -16.78
N GLY A 28 6.21 3.13 -17.11
CA GLY A 28 5.91 1.81 -17.65
C GLY A 28 5.13 0.91 -16.67
N ASP A 29 5.28 1.12 -15.38
CA ASP A 29 4.61 0.34 -14.34
C ASP A 29 3.18 0.82 -14.02
N TYR A 30 2.68 1.81 -14.74
CA TYR A 30 1.34 2.37 -14.46
C TYR A 30 0.25 1.29 -14.49
N PHE A 31 0.19 0.49 -15.55
CA PHE A 31 -0.81 -0.57 -15.65
C PHE A 31 -0.56 -1.73 -14.69
N GLN A 32 0.69 -2.07 -14.43
CA GLN A 32 1.03 -3.06 -13.43
C GLN A 32 0.52 -2.63 -12.05
N SER A 33 0.71 -1.38 -11.70
CA SER A 33 0.30 -0.83 -10.40
C SER A 33 -1.22 -0.70 -10.27
N THR A 34 -1.92 -0.29 -11.34
CA THR A 34 -3.34 0.07 -11.30
C THR A 34 -4.28 -1.05 -11.74
N ARG A 35 -3.76 -2.11 -12.37
CA ARG A 35 -4.55 -3.18 -12.98
C ARG A 35 -4.23 -4.57 -12.45
N GLY A 36 -4.01 -4.70 -11.13
CA GLY A 36 -3.84 -5.99 -10.47
C GLY A 36 -2.52 -6.70 -10.78
N GLY A 37 -1.46 -5.98 -11.13
CA GLY A 37 -0.15 -6.56 -11.41
C GLY A 37 -0.12 -7.53 -12.60
N GLY A 38 -1.17 -7.56 -13.41
CA GLY A 38 -1.34 -8.55 -14.49
C GLY A 38 -1.78 -9.93 -14.01
N HIS A 39 -2.16 -10.07 -12.74
CA HIS A 39 -2.55 -11.34 -12.13
C HIS A 39 -3.61 -11.14 -11.05
N GLY A 40 -4.70 -11.88 -11.15
CA GLY A 40 -5.74 -11.94 -10.14
C GLY A 40 -6.73 -10.76 -10.16
N ASP A 41 -7.68 -10.81 -9.25
CA ASP A 41 -8.84 -9.91 -9.19
C ASP A 41 -8.76 -8.92 -8.04
N TYR A 42 -7.55 -8.54 -7.62
CA TYR A 42 -7.35 -7.54 -6.59
C TYR A 42 -7.12 -6.15 -7.18
N ARG A 43 -7.40 -5.13 -6.38
CA ARG A 43 -7.11 -3.74 -6.69
C ARG A 43 -6.42 -3.11 -5.48
N MET A 44 -5.36 -2.36 -5.74
CA MET A 44 -4.71 -1.54 -4.72
C MET A 44 -5.13 -0.08 -4.90
N LEU A 45 -5.10 0.67 -3.80
CA LEU A 45 -5.10 2.12 -3.87
C LEU A 45 -3.71 2.56 -4.33
N VAL A 46 -3.64 3.38 -5.37
CA VAL A 46 -2.37 3.89 -5.91
C VAL A 46 -2.38 5.40 -5.78
N LEU A 47 -1.38 5.93 -5.10
CA LEU A 47 -1.17 7.36 -4.88
C LEU A 47 0.08 7.79 -5.63
N ALA A 48 -0.02 8.83 -6.46
CA ALA A 48 1.06 9.28 -7.31
C ALA A 48 1.45 10.73 -6.94
N PRO A 49 2.44 10.92 -6.05
CA PRO A 49 2.94 12.24 -5.70
C PRO A 49 3.74 12.88 -6.86
N GLY A 50 3.63 14.20 -7.01
CA GLY A 50 4.40 14.98 -7.96
C GLY A 50 5.51 15.84 -7.32
N THR A 51 5.55 15.92 -5.98
CA THR A 51 6.55 16.69 -5.23
C THR A 51 7.05 15.90 -4.02
N ALA A 52 8.19 16.31 -3.44
CA ALA A 52 8.70 15.68 -2.23
C ALA A 52 7.73 15.87 -1.04
N GLN A 53 7.07 17.02 -0.95
CA GLN A 53 6.05 17.26 0.08
C GLN A 53 4.86 16.31 -0.09
N GLU A 54 4.35 16.15 -1.30
CA GLU A 54 3.26 15.20 -1.56
C GLU A 54 3.69 13.75 -1.27
N ALA A 55 4.92 13.37 -1.61
CA ALA A 55 5.43 12.04 -1.30
C ALA A 55 5.45 11.78 0.21
N TYR A 56 5.83 12.77 1.01
CA TYR A 56 5.80 12.71 2.46
C TYR A 56 4.35 12.60 2.99
N ASP A 57 3.47 13.51 2.57
CA ASP A 57 2.09 13.59 3.06
C ASP A 57 1.27 12.36 2.65
N LEU A 58 1.39 11.95 1.39
CA LEU A 58 0.67 10.77 0.88
C LEU A 58 1.19 9.47 1.48
N THR A 59 2.48 9.39 1.85
CA THR A 59 3.01 8.21 2.54
C THR A 59 2.37 8.06 3.93
N ILE A 60 2.23 9.13 4.68
CA ILE A 60 1.53 9.11 5.98
C ILE A 60 0.08 8.66 5.76
N ARG A 61 -0.62 9.29 4.83
CA ARG A 61 -2.01 8.97 4.50
C ARG A 61 -2.20 7.53 3.99
N ALA A 62 -1.20 6.98 3.30
CA ALA A 62 -1.24 5.62 2.78
C ALA A 62 -1.40 4.57 3.90
N PHE A 63 -0.79 4.79 5.05
CA PHE A 63 -0.98 3.91 6.21
C PHE A 63 -2.42 3.94 6.71
N ASP A 64 -3.03 5.11 6.83
CA ASP A 64 -4.43 5.23 7.26
C ASP A 64 -5.37 4.53 6.28
N LEU A 65 -5.17 4.78 4.98
CA LEU A 65 -5.96 4.13 3.93
C LEU A 65 -5.78 2.62 3.93
N ALA A 66 -4.54 2.14 4.09
CA ALA A 66 -4.28 0.71 4.14
C ALA A 66 -5.01 0.05 5.32
N PHE A 67 -5.02 0.69 6.48
CA PHE A 67 -5.74 0.21 7.65
C PHE A 67 -7.26 0.34 7.51
N ALA A 68 -7.77 1.45 7.01
CA ALA A 68 -9.20 1.68 6.84
C ALA A 68 -9.84 0.67 5.86
N TYR A 69 -9.14 0.39 4.76
CA TYR A 69 -9.65 -0.52 3.72
C TYR A 69 -9.12 -1.95 3.83
N ARG A 70 -8.26 -2.27 4.81
CA ARG A 70 -7.64 -3.58 4.96
C ARG A 70 -7.00 -4.07 3.66
N ASN A 71 -6.31 -3.18 2.98
CA ASN A 71 -5.78 -3.40 1.64
C ASN A 71 -4.41 -2.73 1.50
N PRO A 72 -3.47 -3.30 0.73
CA PRO A 72 -2.22 -2.60 0.45
C PRO A 72 -2.48 -1.33 -0.35
N VAL A 73 -1.68 -0.30 -0.06
CA VAL A 73 -1.65 0.98 -0.78
C VAL A 73 -0.28 1.14 -1.41
N MET A 74 -0.21 1.64 -2.64
CA MET A 74 1.03 1.89 -3.34
C MET A 74 1.27 3.39 -3.49
N ILE A 75 2.50 3.82 -3.19
CA ILE A 75 3.04 5.09 -3.63
C ILE A 75 3.78 4.84 -4.94
N LEU A 76 3.30 5.44 -6.01
CA LEU A 76 3.88 5.29 -7.34
C LEU A 76 4.54 6.61 -7.76
N GLY A 77 5.85 6.63 -7.76
CA GLY A 77 6.66 7.74 -8.26
C GLY A 77 7.52 7.33 -9.43
N ASP A 78 8.37 8.21 -9.86
CA ASP A 78 9.40 7.93 -10.87
C ASP A 78 10.80 8.30 -10.38
N ALA A 79 11.80 8.10 -11.24
CA ALA A 79 13.18 8.37 -10.89
C ALA A 79 13.46 9.87 -10.67
N ILE A 80 12.68 10.80 -11.25
CA ILE A 80 12.81 12.24 -10.98
C ILE A 80 12.40 12.51 -9.54
N LEU A 81 11.21 12.07 -9.15
CA LEU A 81 10.73 12.23 -7.78
C LEU A 81 11.67 11.58 -6.76
N GLY A 82 12.18 10.38 -7.07
CA GLY A 82 13.09 9.65 -6.19
C GLY A 82 14.45 10.31 -5.98
N GLN A 83 14.87 11.19 -6.88
CA GLN A 83 16.13 11.93 -6.80
C GLN A 83 15.96 13.41 -6.45
N MET A 84 14.72 13.89 -6.39
CA MET A 84 14.37 15.27 -6.12
C MET A 84 14.81 15.68 -4.70
N LYS A 85 15.31 16.90 -4.60
CA LYS A 85 15.68 17.53 -3.33
C LYS A 85 14.86 18.80 -3.16
N GLU A 86 13.87 18.73 -2.33
CA GLU A 86 12.99 19.85 -1.98
C GLU A 86 12.85 19.96 -0.48
N PRO A 87 12.65 21.17 0.06
CA PRO A 87 12.29 21.33 1.45
C PRO A 87 10.90 20.73 1.69
N ILE A 88 10.73 20.05 2.81
CA ILE A 88 9.42 19.57 3.26
C ILE A 88 9.06 20.24 4.58
N THR A 89 7.77 20.43 4.82
CA THR A 89 7.22 20.84 6.11
C THR A 89 6.70 19.57 6.80
N PRO A 90 7.38 19.08 7.84
CA PRO A 90 6.91 17.90 8.58
C PRO A 90 5.55 18.18 9.22
N GLN A 91 4.64 17.21 9.12
CA GLN A 91 3.38 17.26 9.86
C GLN A 91 3.66 17.03 11.36
N GLU A 92 2.85 17.64 12.23
CA GLU A 92 2.78 17.20 13.61
C GLU A 92 2.36 15.73 13.68
N LYS A 93 2.85 15.01 14.72
CA LYS A 93 2.63 13.57 14.84
C LYS A 93 1.18 13.20 14.52
N HIS A 94 0.99 12.48 13.44
CA HIS A 94 -0.26 11.85 13.11
C HIS A 94 -0.44 10.65 14.06
N ALA A 95 -1.23 10.84 15.09
CA ALA A 95 -1.67 9.72 15.91
C ALA A 95 -2.82 9.05 15.17
N ALA A 96 -2.60 7.86 14.62
CA ALA A 96 -3.70 7.03 14.13
C ALA A 96 -4.75 6.91 15.25
N ASP A 97 -6.02 7.17 14.93
CA ASP A 97 -7.08 7.04 15.93
C ASP A 97 -7.16 5.59 16.41
N PRO A 98 -6.88 5.31 17.70
CA PRO A 98 -6.91 3.95 18.20
C PRO A 98 -8.29 3.29 18.09
N LYS A 99 -9.36 4.08 17.92
CA LYS A 99 -10.73 3.58 17.87
C LYS A 99 -11.13 2.98 16.54
N GLU A 100 -10.58 3.45 15.42
CA GLU A 100 -10.93 2.93 14.08
C GLU A 100 -10.28 1.59 13.75
N ALA A 101 -9.20 1.23 14.42
CA ALA A 101 -8.42 0.03 14.10
C ALA A 101 -8.66 -1.15 15.05
N ALA A 102 -9.68 -1.08 15.89
CA ALA A 102 -9.71 -1.90 17.12
C ALA A 102 -9.88 -3.40 16.90
N ASP A 103 -10.74 -3.85 15.96
CA ASP A 103 -11.18 -5.25 16.02
C ASP A 103 -10.34 -6.26 15.25
N TRP A 104 -9.62 -5.88 14.22
CA TRP A 104 -8.84 -6.80 13.40
C TRP A 104 -7.31 -6.61 13.51
N ARG A 105 -6.85 -5.59 14.21
CA ARG A 105 -5.43 -5.25 14.35
C ARG A 105 -4.60 -6.41 14.90
N LEU A 106 -3.44 -6.64 14.29
CA LEU A 106 -2.47 -7.65 14.72
C LEU A 106 -1.40 -7.01 15.61
N ASP A 107 -1.78 -6.56 16.76
CA ASP A 107 -0.94 -5.89 17.77
C ASP A 107 -0.53 -6.80 18.92
N GLY A 108 -0.52 -8.10 18.69
CA GLY A 108 -0.30 -9.13 19.70
C GLY A 108 -1.62 -9.64 20.29
N ALA A 109 -1.54 -10.65 21.14
CA ALA A 109 -2.71 -11.32 21.72
C ALA A 109 -2.83 -11.14 23.24
N LYS A 110 -2.02 -10.28 23.86
CA LYS A 110 -2.09 -10.04 25.31
C LYS A 110 -3.45 -9.47 25.69
N GLY A 111 -4.17 -10.16 26.56
CA GLY A 111 -5.48 -9.73 27.05
C GLY A 111 -6.67 -9.95 26.09
N ARG A 112 -6.47 -10.62 24.95
CA ARG A 112 -7.53 -10.94 23.99
C ARG A 112 -7.33 -12.31 23.33
N LYS A 113 -8.37 -12.80 22.65
CA LYS A 113 -8.27 -14.03 21.85
C LYS A 113 -7.34 -13.81 20.64
N PRO A 114 -6.54 -14.81 20.26
CA PRO A 114 -5.76 -14.76 19.03
C PRO A 114 -6.64 -14.51 17.81
N ARG A 115 -6.14 -13.72 16.86
CA ARG A 115 -6.77 -13.49 15.56
C ARG A 115 -5.95 -14.16 14.48
N ILE A 116 -6.63 -14.85 13.58
CA ILE A 116 -6.01 -15.56 12.47
C ILE A 116 -6.52 -14.92 11.18
N LEU A 117 -5.60 -14.33 10.41
CA LEU A 117 -5.89 -13.84 9.07
C LEU A 117 -5.40 -14.87 8.05
N LYS A 118 -6.26 -15.22 7.10
CA LYS A 118 -5.98 -16.21 6.06
C LYS A 118 -6.32 -15.65 4.69
N SER A 119 -5.55 -16.03 3.69
CA SER A 119 -5.85 -15.73 2.28
C SER A 119 -6.70 -16.82 1.61
N LEU A 120 -6.98 -17.91 2.30
CA LEU A 120 -7.65 -19.07 1.72
C LEU A 120 -9.17 -18.98 1.90
N PHE A 121 -9.89 -18.73 0.83
CA PHE A 121 -11.36 -18.66 0.79
C PHE A 121 -12.02 -19.95 0.25
N LEU A 122 -11.27 -21.02 0.05
CA LEU A 122 -11.75 -22.26 -0.57
C LEU A 122 -12.86 -22.98 0.21
N MET A 123 -13.04 -22.64 1.47
CA MET A 123 -14.02 -23.38 2.33
C MET A 123 -15.49 -23.06 2.01
N ASN A 124 -15.77 -21.91 1.38
CA ASN A 124 -17.17 -21.53 1.11
C ASN A 124 -17.71 -22.08 -0.20
N TYR A 125 -16.85 -22.55 -1.11
CA TYR A 125 -17.29 -23.13 -2.39
C TYR A 125 -17.72 -24.60 -2.29
N TRP A 126 -17.22 -25.32 -1.27
CA TRP A 126 -17.43 -26.75 -1.13
C TRP A 126 -18.58 -27.13 -0.19
N ASN A 127 -19.04 -26.22 0.63
CA ASN A 127 -20.08 -26.55 1.61
C ASN A 127 -21.50 -26.28 1.14
N GLY A 128 -21.72 -25.94 -0.13
CA GLY A 128 -23.05 -25.95 -0.77
C GLY A 128 -24.15 -25.15 -0.05
N GLN A 129 -23.75 -24.12 0.72
CA GLN A 129 -24.68 -23.28 1.45
C GLN A 129 -24.49 -21.82 1.10
#